data_961a5d5b53eb2c5dd2be41fdb1ea8e4d
#
_entry.id   961a5d5b53eb2c5dd2be41fdb1ea8e4d
#
_cell.length_a   1.000
_cell.length_b   1.000
_cell.length_c   1.000
_cell.angle_alpha   90.00
_cell.angle_beta   90.00
_cell.angle_gamma   90.00
#
_symmetry.space_group_name_H-M   'P 1'
#
loop_
_entity.id
_entity.type
_entity.pdbx_description
1 polymer ?
#
loop_
_entity_poly.entity_id
_entity_poly.type
_entity_poly.pdbx_seq_one_letter_code
_entity_poly.pdbx_strand_id
1 'polypeptide(L)'
;MKTIVAVDEKWGIGKNNGLLFAIPEDMRFFRETTLNKVVVMGSNTLKSFPGGKPLKNRVNIALWPDADERDDVVIVRNLDELSKTLSAYDTDDVFIIGGAMFYKTMLPYCDTAYITKVRADGQAQVFFENLDELSCWSLEKESELINNGQYEFSFCTYKNKNPKPF
;
A
#
# COMPACT_ATOMS: atom_id res chain seq x y z
N MET A 1 -5.03 -11.10 1.48
CA MET A 1 -4.90 -9.69 1.08
C MET A 1 -3.64 -9.13 1.70
N LYS A 2 -2.94 -8.29 0.97
CA LYS A 2 -1.64 -7.78 1.37
C LYS A 2 -1.62 -6.27 1.29
N THR A 3 -0.70 -5.64 2.00
CA THR A 3 -0.45 -4.21 1.87
C THR A 3 1.04 -3.98 1.59
N ILE A 4 1.37 -2.87 0.95
CA ILE A 4 2.73 -2.53 0.55
C ILE A 4 2.92 -1.02 0.68
N VAL A 5 3.98 -0.61 1.39
CA VAL A 5 4.24 0.81 1.66
C VAL A 5 5.69 1.03 2.09
N ALA A 6 6.22 2.21 1.81
CA ALA A 6 7.48 2.69 2.38
C ALA A 6 7.17 3.64 3.53
N VAL A 7 7.87 3.48 4.65
CA VAL A 7 7.69 4.29 5.85
C VAL A 7 9.03 4.90 6.28
N ASP A 8 8.97 6.08 6.91
CA ASP A 8 10.12 6.67 7.57
C ASP A 8 10.32 6.08 8.98
N GLU A 9 11.27 6.59 9.73
CA GLU A 9 11.60 6.08 11.07
C GLU A 9 10.47 6.25 12.08
N LYS A 10 9.46 7.09 11.79
CA LYS A 10 8.26 7.32 12.60
C LYS A 10 7.00 6.70 12.01
N TRP A 11 7.16 5.80 11.04
CA TRP A 11 6.05 5.21 10.27
C TRP A 11 5.28 6.25 9.43
N GLY A 12 5.92 7.34 9.07
CA GLY A 12 5.39 8.34 8.15
C GLY A 12 5.36 7.84 6.72
N ILE A 13 4.32 8.21 5.97
CA ILE A 13 4.12 7.70 4.61
C ILE A 13 3.83 8.79 3.58
N GLY A 14 3.53 10.00 4.00
CA GLY A 14 3.18 11.03 3.03
C GLY A 14 3.32 12.44 3.57
N LYS A 15 3.46 13.36 2.63
CA LYS A 15 3.56 14.79 2.85
C LYS A 15 3.07 15.52 1.60
N ASN A 16 2.26 16.57 1.79
CA ASN A 16 1.73 17.38 0.69
C ASN A 16 1.06 16.53 -0.42
N ASN A 17 0.25 15.52 -0.02
CA ASN A 17 -0.45 14.59 -0.92
C ASN A 17 0.49 13.76 -1.81
N GLY A 18 1.74 13.56 -1.40
CA GLY A 18 2.73 12.79 -2.14
C GLY A 18 3.52 11.85 -1.26
N LEU A 19 4.39 11.07 -1.89
CA LEU A 19 5.32 10.18 -1.20
C LEU A 19 6.41 10.98 -0.49
N LEU A 20 6.92 10.44 0.63
CA LEU A 20 8.03 11.07 1.36
C LEU A 20 9.36 10.94 0.60
N PHE A 21 9.58 9.80 -0.05
CA PHE A 21 10.86 9.46 -0.65
C PHE A 21 10.67 8.94 -2.06
N ALA A 22 11.57 9.33 -2.95
CA ALA A 22 11.69 8.74 -4.28
C ALA A 22 12.92 7.83 -4.27
N ILE A 23 12.72 6.55 -4.02
CA ILE A 23 13.77 5.53 -3.93
C ILE A 23 13.60 4.57 -5.11
N PRO A 24 14.51 4.60 -6.12
CA PRO A 24 14.36 3.76 -7.31
C PRO A 24 14.26 2.26 -7.01
N GLU A 25 15.01 1.76 -6.05
CA GLU A 25 14.99 0.35 -5.62
C GLU A 25 13.63 -0.03 -5.05
N ASP A 26 13.00 0.86 -4.29
CA ASP A 26 11.69 0.65 -3.72
C ASP A 26 10.58 0.71 -4.79
N MET A 27 10.70 1.64 -5.73
CA MET A 27 9.77 1.74 -6.86
C MET A 27 9.82 0.48 -7.73
N ARG A 28 11.01 -0.08 -7.94
CA ARG A 28 11.18 -1.36 -8.64
C ARG A 28 10.55 -2.50 -7.86
N PHE A 29 10.79 -2.58 -6.55
CA PHE A 29 10.20 -3.59 -5.68
C PHE A 29 8.68 -3.56 -5.73
N PHE A 30 8.10 -2.38 -5.62
CA PHE A 30 6.65 -2.18 -5.73
C PHE A 30 6.12 -2.68 -7.07
N ARG A 31 6.76 -2.28 -8.17
CA ARG A 31 6.34 -2.67 -9.52
C ARG A 31 6.42 -4.18 -9.72
N GLU A 32 7.53 -4.79 -9.34
CA GLU A 32 7.73 -6.25 -9.51
C GLU A 32 6.78 -7.05 -8.63
N THR A 33 6.52 -6.57 -7.42
CA THR A 33 5.62 -7.26 -6.47
C THR A 33 4.17 -7.21 -6.91
N THR A 34 3.73 -6.10 -7.49
CA THR A 34 2.33 -5.88 -7.88
C THR A 34 2.02 -6.18 -9.34
N LEU A 35 3.03 -6.44 -10.17
CA LEU A 35 2.83 -6.69 -11.60
C LEU A 35 1.91 -7.88 -11.84
N ASN A 36 0.93 -7.69 -12.71
CA ASN A 36 -0.11 -8.68 -13.05
C ASN A 36 -0.99 -9.07 -11.85
N LYS A 37 -1.02 -8.24 -10.82
CA LYS A 37 -1.83 -8.43 -9.62
C LYS A 37 -2.97 -7.39 -9.58
N VAL A 38 -3.71 -7.39 -8.49
CA VAL A 38 -4.80 -6.45 -8.22
C VAL A 38 -4.30 -5.40 -7.24
N VAL A 39 -4.39 -4.13 -7.61
CA VAL A 39 -4.06 -3.02 -6.71
C VAL A 39 -5.34 -2.29 -6.35
N VAL A 40 -5.53 -2.04 -5.06
CA VAL A 40 -6.71 -1.39 -4.51
C VAL A 40 -6.27 -0.13 -3.78
N MET A 41 -6.94 0.98 -4.07
CA MET A 41 -6.54 2.29 -3.58
C MET A 41 -7.74 3.17 -3.27
N GLY A 42 -7.51 4.21 -2.48
CA GLY A 42 -8.45 5.32 -2.35
C GLY A 42 -8.31 6.30 -3.52
N SER A 43 -9.29 7.20 -3.66
CA SER A 43 -9.33 8.16 -4.77
C SER A 43 -8.13 9.08 -4.83
N ASN A 44 -7.62 9.53 -3.68
CA ASN A 44 -6.47 10.43 -3.66
C ASN A 44 -5.19 9.77 -4.21
N THR A 45 -5.01 8.49 -3.97
CA THR A 45 -3.88 7.74 -4.52
C THR A 45 -3.98 7.65 -6.04
N LEU A 46 -5.16 7.34 -6.58
CA LEU A 46 -5.37 7.31 -8.02
C LEU A 46 -5.07 8.67 -8.66
N LYS A 47 -5.58 9.75 -8.05
CA LYS A 47 -5.35 11.12 -8.52
C LYS A 47 -3.87 11.52 -8.48
N SER A 48 -3.07 10.91 -7.61
CA SER A 48 -1.64 11.21 -7.46
C SER A 48 -0.78 10.59 -8.58
N PHE A 49 -1.31 9.61 -9.31
CA PHE A 49 -0.58 9.00 -10.41
C PHE A 49 -0.46 9.98 -11.59
N PRO A 50 0.60 9.86 -12.41
CA PRO A 50 0.76 10.74 -13.56
C PRO A 50 -0.47 10.77 -14.46
N GLY A 51 -1.06 11.95 -14.65
CA GLY A 51 -2.29 12.15 -15.41
C GLY A 51 -3.53 11.51 -14.77
N GLY A 52 -3.48 11.10 -13.51
CA GLY A 52 -4.57 10.37 -12.84
C GLY A 52 -4.86 9.01 -13.47
N LYS A 53 -3.88 8.44 -14.16
CA LYS A 53 -4.04 7.17 -14.88
C LYS A 53 -3.69 5.98 -14.00
N PRO A 54 -4.41 4.84 -14.17
CA PRO A 54 -4.12 3.62 -13.42
C PRO A 54 -2.74 3.05 -13.77
N LEU A 55 -2.25 2.18 -12.90
CA LEU A 55 -0.98 1.49 -13.10
C LEU A 55 -1.10 0.45 -14.23
N LYS A 56 -0.13 0.45 -15.13
CA LYS A 56 -0.11 -0.49 -16.27
C LYS A 56 0.10 -1.93 -15.80
N ASN A 57 -0.51 -2.88 -16.53
CA ASN A 57 -0.36 -4.32 -16.30
C ASN A 57 -0.80 -4.79 -14.91
N ARG A 58 -1.79 -4.11 -14.33
CA ARG A 58 -2.44 -4.47 -13.07
C ARG A 58 -3.93 -4.24 -13.21
N VAL A 59 -4.70 -4.97 -12.43
CA VAL A 59 -6.11 -4.63 -12.24
C VAL A 59 -6.17 -3.52 -11.19
N ASN A 60 -6.68 -2.36 -11.56
CA ASN A 60 -6.77 -1.20 -10.66
C ASN A 60 -8.22 -1.06 -10.17
N ILE A 61 -8.38 -1.04 -8.85
CA ILE A 61 -9.68 -0.84 -8.20
C ILE A 61 -9.55 0.37 -7.28
N ALA A 62 -10.42 1.36 -7.46
CA ALA A 62 -10.41 2.56 -6.64
C ALA A 62 -11.71 2.68 -5.84
N LEU A 63 -11.58 2.87 -4.53
CA LEU A 63 -12.68 3.23 -3.65
C LEU A 63 -12.89 4.74 -3.77
N TRP A 64 -13.97 5.13 -4.43
CA TRP A 64 -14.25 6.53 -4.75
C TRP A 64 -15.76 6.77 -4.79
N PRO A 65 -16.40 7.13 -3.65
CA PRO A 65 -17.85 7.25 -3.54
C PRO A 65 -18.50 8.20 -4.54
N ASP A 66 -17.82 9.31 -4.85
CA ASP A 66 -18.36 10.41 -5.67
C ASP A 66 -17.81 10.44 -7.10
N ALA A 67 -17.15 9.39 -7.55
CA ALA A 67 -16.52 9.36 -8.86
C ALA A 67 -17.54 9.29 -9.98
N ASP A 68 -17.21 9.93 -11.09
CA ASP A 68 -17.82 9.61 -12.37
C ASP A 68 -17.29 8.26 -12.87
N GLU A 69 -18.03 7.60 -13.75
CA GLU A 69 -17.60 6.35 -14.34
C GLU A 69 -16.38 6.53 -15.23
N ARG A 70 -15.46 5.57 -15.17
CA ARG A 70 -14.26 5.54 -15.99
C ARG A 70 -14.10 4.14 -16.57
N ASP A 71 -13.57 4.09 -17.81
CA ASP A 71 -13.35 2.81 -18.50
C ASP A 71 -12.00 2.17 -18.15
N ASP A 72 -11.07 2.95 -17.61
CA ASP A 72 -9.68 2.56 -17.40
C ASP A 72 -9.38 2.03 -16.00
N VAL A 73 -10.34 2.14 -15.07
CA VAL A 73 -10.21 1.69 -13.68
C VAL A 73 -11.56 1.20 -13.16
N VAL A 74 -11.53 0.19 -12.31
CA VAL A 74 -12.73 -0.29 -11.64
C VAL A 74 -13.04 0.63 -10.46
N ILE A 75 -14.17 1.30 -10.49
CA ILE A 75 -14.62 2.17 -9.40
C ILE A 75 -15.58 1.39 -8.50
N VAL A 76 -15.32 1.41 -7.21
CA VAL A 76 -16.25 0.94 -6.18
C VAL A 76 -16.58 2.09 -5.24
N ARG A 77 -17.81 2.14 -4.75
CA ARG A 77 -18.31 3.30 -4.03
C ARG A 77 -18.33 3.10 -2.51
N ASN A 78 -18.26 1.87 -2.07
CA ASN A 78 -18.25 1.51 -0.65
C ASN A 78 -17.57 0.17 -0.44
N LEU A 79 -17.38 -0.22 0.82
CA LEU A 79 -16.69 -1.45 1.17
C LEU A 79 -17.48 -2.72 0.75
N ASP A 80 -18.80 -2.66 0.70
CA ASP A 80 -19.62 -3.80 0.25
C ASP A 80 -19.37 -4.07 -1.24
N GLU A 81 -19.35 -3.03 -2.05
CA GLU A 81 -19.00 -3.17 -3.49
C GLU A 81 -17.58 -3.66 -3.67
N LEU A 82 -16.65 -3.16 -2.85
CA LEU A 82 -15.26 -3.63 -2.88
C LEU A 82 -15.18 -5.12 -2.56
N SER A 83 -15.85 -5.57 -1.51
CA SER A 83 -15.87 -6.98 -1.12
C SER A 83 -16.40 -7.87 -2.25
N LYS A 84 -17.50 -7.46 -2.87
CA LYS A 84 -18.09 -8.19 -4.01
C LYS A 84 -17.12 -8.26 -5.19
N THR A 85 -16.48 -7.13 -5.51
CA THR A 85 -15.53 -7.06 -6.61
C THR A 85 -14.31 -7.95 -6.34
N LEU A 86 -13.78 -7.94 -5.13
CA LEU A 86 -12.61 -8.73 -4.75
C LEU A 86 -12.89 -10.23 -4.68
N SER A 87 -14.14 -10.64 -4.56
CA SER A 87 -14.50 -12.07 -4.53
C SER A 87 -14.14 -12.81 -5.81
N ALA A 88 -13.91 -12.09 -6.91
CA ALA A 88 -13.48 -12.66 -8.18
C ALA A 88 -11.97 -12.95 -8.27
N TYR A 89 -11.20 -12.55 -7.27
CA TYR A 89 -9.74 -12.65 -7.27
C TYR A 89 -9.23 -13.46 -6.08
N ASP A 90 -8.09 -14.09 -6.26
CA ASP A 90 -7.37 -14.73 -5.16
C ASP A 90 -6.87 -13.62 -4.20
N THR A 91 -7.12 -13.81 -2.91
CA THR A 91 -6.72 -12.81 -1.90
C THR A 91 -5.21 -12.59 -1.86
N ASP A 92 -4.41 -13.60 -2.22
CA ASP A 92 -2.96 -13.47 -2.29
C ASP A 92 -2.49 -12.56 -3.43
N ASP A 93 -3.34 -12.27 -4.38
CA ASP A 93 -3.04 -11.38 -5.51
C ASP A 93 -3.51 -9.94 -5.27
N VAL A 94 -4.15 -9.65 -4.14
CA VAL A 94 -4.72 -8.35 -3.84
C VAL A 94 -3.80 -7.53 -2.93
N PHE A 95 -3.44 -6.33 -3.40
CA PHE A 95 -2.55 -5.39 -2.70
C PHE A 95 -3.24 -4.07 -2.42
N ILE A 96 -3.28 -3.68 -1.15
CA ILE A 96 -3.74 -2.36 -0.72
C ILE A 96 -2.57 -1.39 -0.83
N ILE A 97 -2.71 -0.33 -1.62
CA ILE A 97 -1.60 0.55 -1.98
C ILE A 97 -1.75 2.01 -1.54
N GLY A 98 -2.75 2.32 -0.74
CA GLY A 98 -2.91 3.66 -0.14
C GLY A 98 -4.25 4.33 -0.42
N GLY A 99 -4.49 5.53 0.10
CA GLY A 99 -3.62 6.27 1.03
C GLY A 99 -3.84 5.95 2.51
N ALA A 100 -3.44 6.88 3.35
CA ALA A 100 -3.37 6.67 4.81
C ALA A 100 -4.66 6.15 5.43
N MET A 101 -5.80 6.77 5.12
CA MET A 101 -7.10 6.34 5.64
C MET A 101 -7.48 4.96 5.13
N PHE A 102 -7.20 4.68 3.88
CA PHE A 102 -7.53 3.40 3.27
C PHE A 102 -6.65 2.28 3.81
N TYR A 103 -5.36 2.53 4.03
CA TYR A 103 -4.48 1.58 4.71
C TYR A 103 -5.04 1.22 6.09
N LYS A 104 -5.43 2.22 6.86
CA LYS A 104 -5.97 2.01 8.21
C LYS A 104 -7.24 1.17 8.19
N THR A 105 -8.15 1.46 7.27
CA THR A 105 -9.41 0.73 7.11
C THR A 105 -9.17 -0.74 6.73
N MET A 106 -8.22 -1.01 5.84
CA MET A 106 -8.02 -2.34 5.27
C MET A 106 -7.00 -3.19 6.02
N LEU A 107 -6.17 -2.59 6.87
CA LEU A 107 -5.11 -3.31 7.59
C LEU A 107 -5.60 -4.54 8.36
N PRO A 108 -6.75 -4.50 9.08
CA PRO A 108 -7.25 -5.67 9.79
C PRO A 108 -7.54 -6.89 8.90
N TYR A 109 -7.78 -6.67 7.63
CA TYR A 109 -8.10 -7.72 6.65
C TYR A 109 -6.87 -8.25 5.91
N CYS A 110 -5.71 -7.64 6.13
CA CYS A 110 -4.46 -8.06 5.49
C CYS A 110 -3.75 -9.10 6.33
N ASP A 111 -3.21 -10.12 5.66
CA ASP A 111 -2.38 -11.15 6.29
C ASP A 111 -0.89 -10.85 6.21
N THR A 112 -0.49 -10.01 5.26
CA THR A 112 0.90 -9.70 4.97
C THR A 112 1.07 -8.21 4.71
N ALA A 113 2.14 -7.62 5.24
CA ALA A 113 2.54 -6.25 4.96
C ALA A 113 4.00 -6.22 4.51
N TYR A 114 4.22 -5.70 3.31
CA TYR A 114 5.56 -5.41 2.82
C TYR A 114 5.89 -3.97 3.15
N ILE A 115 6.80 -3.78 4.08
CA ILE A 115 7.18 -2.48 4.62
C ILE A 115 8.63 -2.18 4.26
N THR A 116 8.85 -1.14 3.47
CA THR A 116 10.19 -0.61 3.24
C THR A 116 10.48 0.41 4.32
N LYS A 117 11.42 0.11 5.22
CA LYS A 117 11.79 1.00 6.32
C LYS A 117 12.96 1.88 5.91
N VAL A 118 12.73 3.17 5.83
CA VAL A 118 13.74 4.18 5.47
C VAL A 118 14.28 4.82 6.75
N ARG A 119 15.58 4.83 6.90
CA ARG A 119 16.27 5.45 8.05
C ARG A 119 16.41 6.95 7.83
N ALA A 120 15.30 7.66 7.92
CA ALA A 120 15.24 9.09 7.81
C ALA A 120 13.94 9.59 8.44
N ASP A 121 13.91 10.86 8.83
CA ASP A 121 12.69 11.56 9.20
C ASP A 121 12.26 12.38 7.97
N GLY A 122 11.19 11.94 7.31
CA GLY A 122 10.65 12.63 6.14
C GLY A 122 9.73 13.79 6.50
N GLN A 123 9.55 14.08 7.77
CA GLN A 123 8.62 15.10 8.27
C GLN A 123 7.20 14.87 7.74
N ALA A 124 6.73 13.63 7.88
CA ALA A 124 5.45 13.19 7.36
C ALA A 124 4.28 13.91 8.01
N GLN A 125 3.22 14.09 7.24
CA GLN A 125 1.93 14.62 7.70
C GLN A 125 0.92 13.50 7.91
N VAL A 126 1.10 12.36 7.26
CA VAL A 126 0.25 11.17 7.42
C VAL A 126 1.12 9.96 7.69
N PHE A 127 0.55 8.99 8.44
CA PHE A 127 1.30 7.87 9.00
C PHE A 127 0.59 6.55 8.75
N PHE A 128 1.39 5.51 8.61
CA PHE A 128 0.95 4.12 8.67
C PHE A 128 0.95 3.66 10.14
N GLU A 129 0.11 2.69 10.49
CA GLU A 129 0.13 2.11 11.83
C GLU A 129 1.50 1.49 12.12
N ASN A 130 2.04 1.73 13.31
CA ASN A 130 3.28 1.09 13.73
C ASN A 130 3.03 -0.39 14.03
N LEU A 131 3.41 -1.26 13.11
CA LEU A 131 3.16 -2.70 13.24
C LEU A 131 3.95 -3.33 14.38
N ASP A 132 5.04 -2.72 14.80
CA ASP A 132 5.84 -3.20 15.93
C ASP A 132 5.10 -3.07 17.27
N GLU A 133 4.10 -2.19 17.34
CA GLU A 133 3.27 -1.97 18.52
C GLU A 133 1.95 -2.75 18.50
N LEU A 134 1.64 -3.45 17.41
CA LEU A 134 0.41 -4.22 17.27
C LEU A 134 0.67 -5.69 17.53
N SER A 135 -0.01 -6.24 18.55
CA SER A 135 0.24 -7.61 19.04
C SER A 135 -0.06 -8.70 17.99
N CYS A 136 -0.98 -8.46 17.06
CA CYS A 136 -1.31 -9.42 16.01
C CYS A 136 -0.32 -9.43 14.83
N TRP A 137 0.54 -8.42 14.73
CA TRP A 137 1.55 -8.34 13.69
C TRP A 137 2.93 -8.72 14.20
N SER A 138 3.71 -9.42 13.40
CA SER A 138 5.08 -9.78 13.73
C SER A 138 5.99 -9.66 12.51
N LEU A 139 7.21 -9.19 12.75
CA LEU A 139 8.25 -9.14 11.72
C LEU A 139 8.70 -10.57 11.40
N GLU A 140 8.52 -10.98 10.15
CA GLU A 140 8.90 -12.32 9.67
C GLU A 140 10.26 -12.32 8.99
N LYS A 141 10.49 -11.31 8.15
CA LYS A 141 11.74 -11.16 7.39
C LYS A 141 12.16 -9.70 7.37
N GLU A 142 13.46 -9.49 7.40
CA GLU A 142 14.08 -8.19 7.20
C GLU A 142 15.31 -8.38 6.32
N SER A 143 15.39 -7.62 5.23
CA SER A 143 16.57 -7.63 4.37
C SER A 143 17.77 -6.99 5.05
N GLU A 144 18.95 -7.14 4.44
CA GLU A 144 20.10 -6.33 4.80
C GLU A 144 19.77 -4.86 4.60
N LEU A 145 20.45 -3.99 5.35
CA LEU A 145 20.37 -2.55 5.15
C LEU A 145 21.03 -2.19 3.81
N ILE A 146 20.27 -1.51 2.97
CA ILE A 146 20.71 -1.06 1.66
C ILE A 146 21.03 0.43 1.74
N ASN A 147 22.19 0.83 1.27
CA ASN A 147 22.58 2.23 1.16
C ASN A 147 22.80 2.55 -0.31
N ASN A 148 21.95 3.43 -0.88
CA ASN A 148 22.06 3.82 -2.29
C ASN A 148 22.79 5.15 -2.50
N GLY A 149 23.46 5.67 -1.45
CA GLY A 149 24.14 6.96 -1.49
C GLY A 149 23.26 8.14 -1.07
N GLN A 150 21.95 8.00 -1.12
CA GLN A 150 21.00 9.03 -0.73
C GLN A 150 20.19 8.60 0.52
N TYR A 151 19.77 7.34 0.59
CA TYR A 151 18.99 6.79 1.68
C TYR A 151 19.53 5.44 2.11
N GLU A 152 19.35 5.13 3.39
CA GLU A 152 19.50 3.78 3.94
C GLU A 152 18.11 3.21 4.22
N PHE A 153 17.86 1.99 3.76
CA PHE A 153 16.55 1.35 3.93
C PHE A 153 16.68 -0.17 3.92
N SER A 154 15.64 -0.83 4.44
CA SER A 154 15.53 -2.29 4.41
C SER A 154 14.13 -2.69 3.97
N PHE A 155 14.00 -3.88 3.36
CA PHE A 155 12.73 -4.47 2.99
C PHE A 155 12.28 -5.43 4.09
N CYS A 156 11.11 -5.16 4.68
CA CYS A 156 10.57 -5.95 5.78
C CYS A 156 9.27 -6.62 5.37
N THR A 157 9.06 -7.84 5.83
CA THR A 157 7.80 -8.56 5.67
C THR A 157 7.22 -8.82 7.06
N TYR A 158 6.02 -8.29 7.28
CA TYR A 158 5.24 -8.52 8.50
C TYR A 158 4.10 -9.48 8.21
N LYS A 159 3.77 -10.31 9.19
CA LYS A 159 2.62 -11.22 9.13
C LYS A 159 1.62 -10.90 10.23
N ASN A 160 0.35 -10.95 9.86
CA ASN A 160 -0.77 -10.83 10.78
C ASN A 160 -1.21 -12.23 11.20
N LYS A 161 -1.17 -12.50 12.51
CA LYS A 161 -1.56 -13.80 13.07
C LYS A 161 -3.06 -14.02 13.09
N ASN A 162 -3.84 -12.96 12.94
CA ASN A 162 -5.29 -13.01 13.10
C ASN A 162 -6.01 -12.06 12.12
N PRO A 163 -5.82 -12.22 10.80
CA PRO A 163 -6.53 -11.39 9.83
C PRO A 163 -8.03 -11.66 9.88
N LYS A 164 -8.81 -10.59 9.78
CA LYS A 164 -10.26 -10.70 9.70
C LYS A 164 -10.68 -11.07 8.28
N PRO A 165 -11.77 -11.82 8.08
CA PRO A 165 -12.34 -12.02 6.75
C PRO A 165 -12.92 -10.70 6.24
N PHE A 166 -12.72 -10.48 4.96
CA PHE A 166 -13.24 -9.24 4.31
C PHE A 166 -14.46 -9.53 3.48
#